data_52222a560ee9eeab5e3d08c47e573e4d
#
_entry.id   52222a560ee9eeab5e3d08c47e573e4d
#
_cell.length_a   1.000
_cell.length_b   1.000
_cell.length_c   1.000
_cell.angle_alpha   90.00
_cell.angle_beta   90.00
_cell.angle_gamma   90.00
#
_symmetry.space_group_name_H-M   'P 1'
#
loop_
_entity.id
_entity.type
_entity.pdbx_description
1 polymer ?
#
loop_
_entity_poly.entity_id
_entity_poly.type
_entity_poly.pdbx_seq_one_letter_code
_entity_poly.pdbx_strand_id
1 'polypeptide(L)'
;DETIDTVYTKSFATTIPLELQGGEINQAMDWYYGPSDFKVLDTYNRNLDELVPFGWGLFGWINRYIFMPLFGFLGGFMPYGIAIVVMTILVKILLSFVQYKQFLSQAKMKILKPELDAIREKHKDNKMKSQQETMALQTKAGASPMAGCLPALIQLPVFYALFQFFPSAFDLRQKSFLWVEDLSSYDVIANLPFNIPFYGNHVSLFPILASIAIFFYMRLTTGQNMQSQPQQEGMPDMGKMMKYMMYFSPIMMLF
;
A
#
# COMPACT_ATOMS: atom_id res chain seq x y z
N ASP A 1 -21.16 21.57 -28.68
CA ASP A 1 -20.36 20.68 -29.56
C ASP A 1 -18.91 20.96 -29.23
N GLU A 2 -18.34 20.18 -28.33
CA GLU A 2 -16.89 20.14 -28.16
C GLU A 2 -16.32 19.44 -29.41
N THR A 3 -15.79 20.24 -30.33
CA THR A 3 -14.99 19.71 -31.42
C THR A 3 -13.79 19.04 -30.82
N ILE A 4 -13.72 17.71 -30.91
CA ILE A 4 -12.56 16.93 -30.47
C ILE A 4 -11.40 17.39 -31.33
N ASP A 5 -10.55 18.24 -30.78
CA ASP A 5 -9.30 18.66 -31.42
C ASP A 5 -8.31 17.51 -31.33
N THR A 6 -8.05 16.87 -32.47
CA THR A 6 -7.11 15.76 -32.58
C THR A 6 -5.64 16.18 -32.48
N VAL A 7 -5.37 17.49 -32.45
CA VAL A 7 -4.01 18.07 -32.42
C VAL A 7 -3.50 18.16 -30.97
N TYR A 8 -4.40 18.40 -30.03
CA TYR A 8 -4.05 18.55 -28.62
C TYR A 8 -4.62 17.42 -27.74
N THR A 9 -3.77 16.80 -26.95
CA THR A 9 -4.18 15.76 -26.02
C THR A 9 -4.85 16.32 -24.76
N LYS A 10 -4.49 17.54 -24.35
CA LYS A 10 -5.08 18.26 -23.21
C LYS A 10 -5.01 19.76 -23.44
N SER A 11 -6.03 20.48 -22.97
CA SER A 11 -6.08 21.93 -22.92
C SER A 11 -6.23 22.38 -21.46
N PHE A 12 -5.43 23.35 -21.05
CA PHE A 12 -5.48 23.93 -19.71
C PHE A 12 -5.78 25.41 -19.82
N ALA A 13 -6.79 25.88 -19.08
CA ALA A 13 -7.12 27.29 -18.95
C ALA A 13 -6.96 27.72 -17.50
N THR A 14 -6.17 28.75 -17.24
CA THR A 14 -5.97 29.30 -15.90
C THR A 14 -6.32 30.77 -15.90
N THR A 15 -7.17 31.20 -14.96
CA THR A 15 -7.54 32.60 -14.77
C THR A 15 -6.97 33.06 -13.44
N ILE A 16 -6.12 34.10 -13.48
CA ILE A 16 -5.51 34.68 -12.28
C ILE A 16 -6.09 36.07 -12.10
N PRO A 17 -6.89 36.33 -11.05
CA PRO A 17 -7.38 37.69 -10.74
C PRO A 17 -6.19 38.53 -10.27
N LEU A 18 -5.97 39.67 -10.90
CA LEU A 18 -4.97 40.65 -10.51
C LEU A 18 -5.67 41.90 -10.02
N GLU A 19 -5.22 42.42 -8.89
CA GLU A 19 -5.75 43.70 -8.34
C GLU A 19 -4.99 44.90 -8.93
N LEU A 20 -5.75 45.90 -9.36
CA LEU A 20 -5.18 47.13 -9.87
C LEU A 20 -4.72 48.02 -8.71
N GLN A 21 -3.42 48.21 -8.57
CA GLN A 21 -2.83 49.09 -7.57
C GLN A 21 -2.29 50.35 -8.24
N GLY A 22 -2.92 51.52 -7.96
CA GLY A 22 -2.44 52.81 -8.48
C GLY A 22 -2.64 53.05 -9.99
N GLY A 23 -3.49 52.27 -10.66
CA GLY A 23 -3.81 52.43 -12.07
C GLY A 23 -2.92 51.67 -13.04
N GLU A 24 -1.91 50.98 -12.54
CA GLU A 24 -1.02 50.11 -13.32
C GLU A 24 -0.96 48.71 -12.74
N ILE A 25 -0.86 47.68 -13.61
CA ILE A 25 -0.59 46.31 -13.23
C ILE A 25 0.83 45.98 -13.65
N ASN A 26 1.69 45.79 -12.67
CA ASN A 26 3.06 45.32 -12.89
C ASN A 26 3.29 44.05 -12.07
N GLN A 27 2.99 42.89 -12.66
CA GLN A 27 3.12 41.59 -12.02
C GLN A 27 4.16 40.74 -12.73
N ALA A 28 5.26 40.45 -12.07
CA ALA A 28 6.23 39.48 -12.58
C ALA A 28 5.65 38.08 -12.47
N MET A 29 5.62 37.36 -13.59
CA MET A 29 5.15 35.96 -13.66
C MET A 29 6.23 35.11 -14.31
N ASP A 30 6.46 33.94 -13.71
CA ASP A 30 7.35 32.92 -14.25
C ASP A 30 6.53 31.71 -14.65
N TRP A 31 6.87 31.11 -15.77
CA TRP A 31 6.25 29.89 -16.26
C TRP A 31 7.24 28.75 -16.15
N TYR A 32 6.82 27.64 -15.55
CA TYR A 32 7.60 26.42 -15.51
C TYR A 32 7.03 25.38 -16.47
N TYR A 33 7.85 24.97 -17.42
CA TYR A 33 7.57 23.85 -18.31
C TYR A 33 8.66 22.80 -18.10
N GLY A 34 8.31 21.70 -17.46
CA GLY A 34 9.29 20.67 -17.15
C GLY A 34 8.69 19.47 -16.43
N PRO A 35 9.53 18.50 -16.06
CA PRO A 35 9.09 17.32 -15.34
C PRO A 35 8.62 17.67 -13.92
N SER A 36 7.57 17.00 -13.44
CA SER A 36 7.16 17.05 -12.04
C SER A 36 8.12 16.22 -11.17
N ASP A 37 9.42 16.52 -11.29
CA ASP A 37 10.46 15.88 -10.48
C ASP A 37 10.70 16.72 -9.23
N PHE A 38 10.56 16.08 -8.06
CA PHE A 38 10.73 16.72 -6.76
C PHE A 38 12.09 17.43 -6.65
N LYS A 39 13.18 16.78 -7.09
CA LYS A 39 14.54 17.33 -6.99
C LYS A 39 14.71 18.60 -7.82
N VAL A 40 14.12 18.60 -9.02
CA VAL A 40 14.15 19.76 -9.91
C VAL A 40 13.31 20.90 -9.35
N LEU A 41 12.10 20.59 -8.87
CA LEU A 41 11.16 21.59 -8.35
C LEU A 41 11.67 22.24 -7.06
N ASP A 42 12.34 21.48 -6.19
CA ASP A 42 12.93 21.94 -4.94
C ASP A 42 14.03 22.99 -5.18
N THR A 43 14.78 22.91 -6.28
CA THR A 43 15.85 23.88 -6.60
C THR A 43 15.35 25.30 -6.80
N TYR A 44 14.08 25.49 -7.14
CA TYR A 44 13.51 26.83 -7.36
C TYR A 44 13.19 27.58 -6.08
N ASN A 45 13.16 26.92 -4.91
CA ASN A 45 12.87 27.54 -3.60
C ASN A 45 11.55 28.36 -3.60
N ARG A 46 10.51 27.89 -4.30
CA ARG A 46 9.20 28.54 -4.45
C ARG A 46 8.05 27.61 -4.06
N ASN A 47 8.30 26.59 -3.24
CA ASN A 47 7.36 25.56 -2.83
C ASN A 47 6.74 24.78 -4.02
N LEU A 48 7.41 24.75 -5.17
CA LEU A 48 6.97 23.96 -6.32
C LEU A 48 7.07 22.45 -6.06
N ASP A 49 7.92 22.04 -5.15
CA ASP A 49 8.08 20.67 -4.66
C ASP A 49 6.80 20.13 -3.99
N GLU A 50 5.93 21.02 -3.46
CA GLU A 50 4.63 20.65 -2.90
C GLU A 50 3.62 20.19 -3.96
N LEU A 51 3.85 20.51 -5.24
CA LEU A 51 3.03 20.02 -6.35
C LEU A 51 3.16 18.51 -6.56
N VAL A 52 4.25 17.89 -6.06
CA VAL A 52 4.43 16.44 -6.15
C VAL A 52 3.61 15.76 -5.06
N PRO A 53 2.61 14.90 -5.41
CA PRO A 53 1.66 14.35 -4.45
C PRO A 53 2.25 13.19 -3.64
N PHE A 54 3.20 13.46 -2.76
CA PHE A 54 3.77 12.44 -1.86
C PHE A 54 2.85 11.99 -0.72
N GLY A 55 1.63 12.54 -0.65
CA GLY A 55 0.72 12.31 0.44
C GLY A 55 0.81 13.38 1.54
N TRP A 56 -0.14 13.35 2.47
CA TRP A 56 -0.28 14.33 3.52
C TRP A 56 0.34 13.88 4.86
N GLY A 57 0.74 14.84 5.70
CA GLY A 57 1.20 14.61 7.06
C GLY A 57 2.35 13.60 7.16
N LEU A 58 2.18 12.56 7.98
CA LEU A 58 3.19 11.52 8.22
C LEU A 58 3.63 10.81 6.94
N PHE A 59 2.72 10.55 6.01
CA PHE A 59 3.02 9.83 4.77
C PHE A 59 3.89 10.66 3.83
N GLY A 60 3.57 11.94 3.66
CA GLY A 60 4.39 12.88 2.90
C GLY A 60 5.78 13.05 3.51
N TRP A 61 5.87 13.09 4.85
CA TRP A 61 7.14 13.15 5.55
C TRP A 61 8.01 11.90 5.29
N ILE A 62 7.43 10.69 5.42
CA ILE A 62 8.12 9.42 5.13
C ILE A 62 8.62 9.41 3.69
N ASN A 63 7.77 9.79 2.73
CA ASN A 63 8.12 9.80 1.32
C ASN A 63 9.26 10.79 1.02
N ARG A 64 9.17 12.00 1.53
CA ARG A 64 10.13 13.08 1.25
C ARG A 64 11.49 12.83 1.90
N TYR A 65 11.51 12.38 3.16
CA TYR A 65 12.74 12.28 3.94
C TYR A 65 13.34 10.87 4.04
N ILE A 66 12.56 9.83 3.74
CA ILE A 66 13.05 8.44 3.81
C ILE A 66 13.08 7.81 2.41
N PHE A 67 11.94 7.72 1.73
CA PHE A 67 11.86 6.94 0.50
C PHE A 67 12.54 7.64 -0.68
N MET A 68 12.35 8.94 -0.85
CA MET A 68 12.96 9.70 -1.96
C MET A 68 14.49 9.68 -1.90
N PRO A 69 15.16 10.03 -0.76
CA PRO A 69 16.61 9.97 -0.68
C PRO A 69 17.14 8.54 -0.84
N LEU A 70 16.50 7.55 -0.21
CA LEU A 70 16.89 6.16 -0.30
C LEU A 70 16.78 5.64 -1.74
N PHE A 71 15.68 5.93 -2.41
CA PHE A 71 15.46 5.53 -3.79
C PHE A 71 16.43 6.20 -4.76
N GLY A 72 16.67 7.49 -4.59
CA GLY A 72 17.66 8.23 -5.39
C GLY A 72 19.09 7.69 -5.18
N PHE A 73 19.45 7.35 -3.95
CA PHE A 73 20.74 6.72 -3.64
C PHE A 73 20.86 5.35 -4.33
N LEU A 74 19.88 4.48 -4.20
CA LEU A 74 19.89 3.16 -4.85
C LEU A 74 19.92 3.27 -6.38
N GLY A 75 19.15 4.18 -6.96
CA GLY A 75 19.12 4.41 -8.41
C GLY A 75 20.43 4.92 -9.00
N GLY A 76 21.31 5.48 -8.16
CA GLY A 76 22.68 5.86 -8.56
C GLY A 76 23.63 4.68 -8.74
N PHE A 77 23.36 3.52 -8.14
CA PHE A 77 24.23 2.33 -8.18
C PHE A 77 23.67 1.19 -9.03
N MET A 78 22.36 1.12 -9.20
CA MET A 78 21.71 -0.01 -9.82
C MET A 78 20.50 0.40 -10.66
N PRO A 79 20.06 -0.45 -11.61
CA PRO A 79 18.83 -0.22 -12.36
C PRO A 79 17.63 -0.03 -11.42
N TYR A 80 16.72 0.89 -11.77
CA TYR A 80 15.59 1.27 -10.91
C TYR A 80 14.68 0.10 -10.53
N GLY A 81 14.48 -0.88 -11.40
CA GLY A 81 13.72 -2.09 -11.06
C GLY A 81 14.36 -2.89 -9.92
N ILE A 82 15.70 -3.03 -9.92
CA ILE A 82 16.43 -3.67 -8.81
C ILE A 82 16.37 -2.77 -7.57
N ALA A 83 16.47 -1.45 -7.74
CA ALA A 83 16.35 -0.50 -6.63
C ALA A 83 15.01 -0.62 -5.89
N ILE A 84 13.89 -0.86 -6.60
CA ILE A 84 12.57 -1.14 -6.00
C ILE A 84 12.64 -2.40 -5.11
N VAL A 85 13.21 -3.48 -5.63
CA VAL A 85 13.33 -4.75 -4.89
C VAL A 85 14.19 -4.56 -3.64
N VAL A 86 15.36 -3.95 -3.77
CA VAL A 86 16.29 -3.70 -2.65
C VAL A 86 15.65 -2.78 -1.62
N MET A 87 15.01 -1.69 -2.05
CA MET A 87 14.28 -0.78 -1.16
C MET A 87 13.19 -1.52 -0.38
N THR A 88 12.43 -2.40 -1.04
CA THR A 88 11.40 -3.22 -0.39
C THR A 88 12.01 -4.14 0.67
N ILE A 89 13.14 -4.79 0.37
CA ILE A 89 13.85 -5.66 1.32
C ILE A 89 14.34 -4.84 2.52
N LEU A 90 14.95 -3.68 2.31
CA LEU A 90 15.43 -2.80 3.39
C LEU A 90 14.29 -2.35 4.30
N VAL A 91 13.17 -1.91 3.73
CA VAL A 91 11.98 -1.55 4.51
C VAL A 91 11.45 -2.75 5.31
N LYS A 92 11.42 -3.95 4.73
CA LYS A 92 11.01 -5.18 5.43
C LYS A 92 11.97 -5.56 6.56
N ILE A 93 13.27 -5.42 6.37
CA ILE A 93 14.26 -5.65 7.42
C ILE A 93 14.05 -4.65 8.57
N LEU A 94 13.90 -3.37 8.26
CA LEU A 94 13.63 -2.34 9.27
C LEU A 94 12.37 -2.63 10.08
N LEU A 95 11.28 -3.00 9.40
CA LEU A 95 10.01 -3.34 10.04
C LEU A 95 10.10 -4.65 10.83
N SER A 96 10.99 -5.58 10.48
CA SER A 96 11.12 -6.86 11.18
C SER A 96 11.52 -6.69 12.65
N PHE A 97 12.33 -5.68 12.98
CA PHE A 97 12.69 -5.36 14.36
C PHE A 97 11.46 -4.95 15.20
N VAL A 98 10.56 -4.17 14.60
CA VAL A 98 9.33 -3.74 15.27
C VAL A 98 8.34 -4.90 15.37
N GLN A 99 8.24 -5.72 14.32
CA GLN A 99 7.28 -6.81 14.23
C GLN A 99 7.71 -8.06 15.01
N TYR A 100 8.99 -8.19 15.40
CA TYR A 100 9.51 -9.37 16.08
C TYR A 100 8.71 -9.75 17.36
N LYS A 101 8.44 -8.76 18.22
CA LYS A 101 7.65 -9.00 19.45
C LYS A 101 6.23 -9.48 19.15
N GLN A 102 5.67 -9.03 18.04
CA GLN A 102 4.32 -9.41 17.59
C GLN A 102 4.29 -10.85 17.07
N PHE A 103 5.30 -11.25 16.26
CA PHE A 103 5.45 -12.64 15.84
C PHE A 103 5.63 -13.59 17.00
N LEU A 104 6.38 -13.18 18.03
CA LEU A 104 6.54 -13.96 19.25
C LEU A 104 5.19 -14.13 19.99
N SER A 105 4.39 -13.07 20.08
CA SER A 105 3.05 -13.13 20.68
C SER A 105 2.11 -14.05 19.87
N GLN A 106 2.16 -14.00 18.55
CA GLN A 106 1.40 -14.92 17.69
C GLN A 106 1.85 -16.38 17.85
N ALA A 107 3.15 -16.64 17.99
CA ALA A 107 3.66 -17.97 18.26
C ALA A 107 3.17 -18.53 19.60
N LYS A 108 3.15 -17.68 20.64
CA LYS A 108 2.57 -18.05 21.95
C LYS A 108 1.08 -18.39 21.84
N MET A 109 0.30 -17.61 21.09
CA MET A 109 -1.12 -17.90 20.84
C MET A 109 -1.34 -19.27 20.18
N LYS A 110 -0.44 -19.70 19.29
CA LYS A 110 -0.51 -21.04 18.69
C LYS A 110 -0.34 -22.16 19.73
N ILE A 111 0.60 -21.98 20.65
CA ILE A 111 0.86 -22.97 21.71
C ILE A 111 -0.32 -23.03 22.69
N LEU A 112 -0.94 -21.88 23.00
CA LEU A 112 -2.10 -21.80 23.88
C LEU A 112 -3.39 -22.35 23.27
N LYS A 113 -3.43 -22.57 21.96
CA LYS A 113 -4.65 -22.99 21.26
C LYS A 113 -5.35 -24.19 21.91
N PRO A 114 -4.70 -25.34 22.23
CA PRO A 114 -5.38 -26.49 22.83
C PRO A 114 -6.05 -26.13 24.15
N GLU A 115 -5.41 -25.28 24.98
CA GLU A 115 -5.99 -24.83 26.26
C GLU A 115 -7.19 -23.89 26.04
N LEU A 116 -7.11 -23.03 25.05
CA LEU A 116 -8.21 -22.14 24.66
C LEU A 116 -9.42 -22.93 24.14
N ASP A 117 -9.18 -23.99 23.38
CA ASP A 117 -10.24 -24.86 22.88
C ASP A 117 -10.88 -25.67 24.04
N ALA A 118 -10.09 -26.14 25.01
CA ALA A 118 -10.61 -26.79 26.21
C ALA A 118 -11.50 -25.86 27.06
N ILE A 119 -11.12 -24.58 27.23
CA ILE A 119 -11.94 -23.58 27.94
C ILE A 119 -13.27 -23.36 27.18
N ARG A 120 -13.25 -23.29 25.87
CA ARG A 120 -14.46 -23.14 25.04
C ARG A 120 -15.39 -24.35 25.18
N GLU A 121 -14.82 -25.55 25.16
CA GLU A 121 -15.61 -26.77 25.36
C GLU A 121 -16.24 -26.83 26.74
N LYS A 122 -15.48 -26.45 27.80
CA LYS A 122 -15.95 -26.43 29.18
C LYS A 122 -17.10 -25.43 29.42
N HIS A 123 -17.12 -24.32 28.69
CA HIS A 123 -18.08 -23.25 28.89
C HIS A 123 -18.96 -23.00 27.64
N LYS A 124 -19.36 -24.06 26.93
CA LYS A 124 -20.25 -23.97 25.74
C LYS A 124 -21.55 -23.22 26.05
N ASP A 125 -22.11 -23.42 27.25
CA ASP A 125 -23.39 -22.84 27.66
C ASP A 125 -23.26 -21.40 28.21
N ASN A 126 -22.05 -20.95 28.55
CA ASN A 126 -21.82 -19.64 29.13
C ASN A 126 -20.69 -18.91 28.40
N LYS A 127 -21.05 -18.26 27.27
CA LYS A 127 -20.10 -17.56 26.39
C LYS A 127 -19.33 -16.45 27.09
N MET A 128 -19.98 -15.72 28.02
CA MET A 128 -19.34 -14.62 28.75
C MET A 128 -18.22 -15.14 29.65
N LYS A 129 -18.44 -16.24 30.33
CA LYS A 129 -17.44 -16.89 31.19
C LYS A 129 -16.31 -17.50 30.36
N SER A 130 -16.63 -18.12 29.24
CA SER A 130 -15.65 -18.64 28.29
C SER A 130 -14.73 -17.52 27.77
N GLN A 131 -15.27 -16.35 27.42
CA GLN A 131 -14.51 -15.21 26.98
C GLN A 131 -13.63 -14.62 28.08
N GLN A 132 -14.14 -14.53 29.27
CA GLN A 132 -13.40 -14.02 30.45
C GLN A 132 -12.22 -14.92 30.82
N GLU A 133 -12.41 -16.25 30.87
CA GLU A 133 -11.33 -17.20 31.12
C GLU A 133 -10.30 -17.25 30.00
N THR A 134 -10.75 -17.14 28.72
CA THR A 134 -9.88 -17.02 27.54
C THR A 134 -8.98 -15.79 27.65
N MET A 135 -9.56 -14.64 27.99
CA MET A 135 -8.81 -13.39 28.11
C MET A 135 -7.84 -13.43 29.30
N ALA A 136 -8.25 -14.02 30.42
CA ALA A 136 -7.39 -14.23 31.58
C ALA A 136 -6.20 -15.14 31.28
N LEU A 137 -6.40 -16.24 30.56
CA LEU A 137 -5.33 -17.13 30.12
C LEU A 137 -4.37 -16.44 29.17
N GLN A 138 -4.86 -15.71 28.16
CA GLN A 138 -4.05 -14.94 27.22
C GLN A 138 -3.19 -13.89 27.93
N THR A 139 -3.78 -13.18 28.90
CA THR A 139 -3.06 -12.15 29.68
C THR A 139 -1.97 -12.80 30.56
N LYS A 140 -2.24 -13.93 31.23
CA LYS A 140 -1.24 -14.67 32.00
C LYS A 140 -0.08 -15.18 31.15
N ALA A 141 -0.34 -15.61 29.93
CA ALA A 141 0.68 -16.08 28.99
C ALA A 141 1.44 -14.92 28.30
N GLY A 142 1.04 -13.67 28.52
CA GLY A 142 1.60 -12.51 27.82
C GLY A 142 1.34 -12.56 26.31
N ALA A 143 0.24 -13.18 25.91
CA ALA A 143 -0.20 -13.27 24.53
C ALA A 143 -1.39 -12.32 24.31
N SER A 144 -1.14 -11.16 23.70
CA SER A 144 -2.20 -10.19 23.44
C SER A 144 -3.19 -10.70 22.38
N PRO A 145 -4.50 -10.60 22.60
CA PRO A 145 -5.50 -10.95 21.60
C PRO A 145 -5.40 -10.08 20.33
N MET A 146 -4.86 -8.87 20.46
CA MET A 146 -4.63 -7.95 19.34
C MET A 146 -3.35 -8.22 18.56
N ALA A 147 -2.50 -9.16 19.00
CA ALA A 147 -1.24 -9.47 18.31
C ALA A 147 -1.44 -9.96 16.86
N GLY A 148 -2.63 -10.48 16.54
CA GLY A 148 -2.97 -10.94 15.19
C GLY A 148 -3.15 -9.82 14.16
N CYS A 149 -3.72 -8.68 14.54
CA CYS A 149 -3.99 -7.57 13.62
C CYS A 149 -2.94 -6.44 13.67
N LEU A 150 -2.15 -6.37 14.74
CA LEU A 150 -1.16 -5.31 14.95
C LEU A 150 -0.09 -5.22 13.84
N PRO A 151 0.42 -6.34 13.24
CA PRO A 151 1.32 -6.26 12.10
C PRO A 151 0.70 -5.54 10.90
N ALA A 152 -0.59 -5.76 10.63
CA ALA A 152 -1.29 -5.07 9.55
C ALA A 152 -1.40 -3.57 9.82
N LEU A 153 -1.71 -3.17 11.06
CA LEU A 153 -1.80 -1.75 11.44
C LEU A 153 -0.47 -1.01 11.30
N ILE A 154 0.66 -1.65 11.61
CA ILE A 154 1.99 -1.06 11.43
C ILE A 154 2.38 -1.02 9.96
N GLN A 155 1.95 -2.01 9.18
CA GLN A 155 2.22 -2.09 7.75
C GLN A 155 1.44 -1.05 6.94
N LEU A 156 0.21 -0.68 7.35
CA LEU A 156 -0.65 0.24 6.61
C LEU A 156 0.00 1.60 6.31
N PRO A 157 0.62 2.31 7.27
CA PRO A 157 1.29 3.57 6.99
C PRO A 157 2.41 3.46 5.95
N VAL A 158 3.20 2.40 6.04
CA VAL A 158 4.31 2.16 5.10
C VAL A 158 3.78 1.80 3.72
N PHE A 159 2.75 0.96 3.66
CA PHE A 159 2.11 0.60 2.40
C PHE A 159 1.49 1.82 1.72
N TYR A 160 0.75 2.65 2.47
CA TYR A 160 0.15 3.85 1.93
C TYR A 160 1.19 4.86 1.45
N ALA A 161 2.29 5.04 2.19
CA ALA A 161 3.38 5.91 1.76
C ALA A 161 4.00 5.42 0.44
N LEU A 162 4.27 4.12 0.30
CA LEU A 162 4.79 3.54 -0.95
C LEU A 162 3.79 3.63 -2.10
N PHE A 163 2.49 3.46 -1.82
CA PHE A 163 1.42 3.60 -2.80
C PHE A 163 1.35 5.03 -3.38
N GLN A 164 1.63 6.03 -2.57
CA GLN A 164 1.75 7.43 -3.04
C GLN A 164 3.10 7.70 -3.71
N PHE A 165 4.17 7.08 -3.22
CA PHE A 165 5.53 7.32 -3.71
C PHE A 165 5.73 6.87 -5.15
N PHE A 166 5.40 5.61 -5.49
CA PHE A 166 5.72 5.04 -6.81
C PHE A 166 5.06 5.76 -7.99
N PRO A 167 3.75 6.13 -7.96
CA PRO A 167 3.15 6.91 -9.03
C PRO A 167 3.74 8.32 -9.18
N SER A 168 4.27 8.86 -8.06
CA SER A 168 4.86 10.21 -8.03
C SER A 168 6.36 10.23 -8.37
N ALA A 169 7.01 9.06 -8.39
CA ALA A 169 8.44 8.95 -8.68
C ALA A 169 8.71 9.12 -10.18
N PHE A 170 9.12 10.34 -10.56
CA PHE A 170 9.46 10.66 -11.96
C PHE A 170 10.61 9.80 -12.49
N ASP A 171 11.56 9.42 -11.64
CA ASP A 171 12.72 8.60 -11.97
C ASP A 171 12.38 7.23 -12.59
N LEU A 172 11.16 6.73 -12.43
CA LEU A 172 10.69 5.45 -13.00
C LEU A 172 10.28 5.53 -14.48
N ARG A 173 10.03 6.73 -14.99
CA ARG A 173 9.57 6.93 -16.37
C ARG A 173 10.64 6.49 -17.36
N GLN A 174 10.20 5.73 -18.37
CA GLN A 174 11.06 5.21 -19.44
C GLN A 174 12.22 4.34 -18.93
N LYS A 175 12.05 3.72 -17.76
CA LYS A 175 13.01 2.76 -17.22
C LYS A 175 12.47 1.35 -17.37
N SER A 176 13.24 0.52 -18.06
CA SER A 176 12.89 -0.88 -18.28
C SER A 176 13.30 -1.78 -17.12
N PHE A 177 12.53 -2.84 -16.89
CA PHE A 177 12.86 -3.90 -15.96
C PHE A 177 12.24 -5.24 -16.38
N LEU A 178 13.06 -6.28 -16.54
CA LEU A 178 12.67 -7.59 -17.04
C LEU A 178 11.98 -7.48 -18.42
N TRP A 179 10.68 -7.77 -18.49
CA TRP A 179 9.85 -7.69 -19.70
C TRP A 179 9.14 -6.35 -19.88
N VAL A 180 9.23 -5.44 -18.91
CA VAL A 180 8.55 -4.15 -18.92
C VAL A 180 9.47 -3.10 -19.48
N GLU A 181 8.99 -2.34 -20.45
CA GLU A 181 9.76 -1.26 -21.10
C GLU A 181 9.72 0.03 -20.27
N ASP A 182 8.61 0.27 -19.55
CA ASP A 182 8.42 1.46 -18.71
C ASP A 182 7.78 1.13 -17.37
N LEU A 183 8.54 1.29 -16.28
CA LEU A 183 8.09 1.05 -14.91
C LEU A 183 7.02 2.04 -14.40
N SER A 184 6.78 3.13 -15.12
CA SER A 184 5.72 4.09 -14.80
C SER A 184 4.38 3.74 -15.44
N SER A 185 4.34 2.73 -16.30
CA SER A 185 3.17 2.26 -17.03
C SER A 185 2.83 0.81 -16.65
N TYR A 186 1.64 0.35 -17.03
CA TYR A 186 1.27 -1.05 -16.87
C TYR A 186 2.00 -1.93 -17.89
N ASP A 187 2.34 -3.15 -17.50
CA ASP A 187 2.98 -4.12 -18.38
C ASP A 187 1.95 -4.76 -19.32
N VAL A 188 2.22 -4.77 -20.62
CA VAL A 188 1.38 -5.43 -21.62
C VAL A 188 2.14 -6.60 -22.23
N ILE A 189 1.68 -7.82 -21.93
CA ILE A 189 2.25 -9.04 -22.53
C ILE A 189 1.44 -9.46 -23.75
N ALA A 190 0.12 -9.29 -23.69
CA ALA A 190 -0.79 -9.66 -24.75
C ALA A 190 -1.97 -8.70 -24.81
N ASN A 191 -2.44 -8.43 -26.02
CA ASN A 191 -3.68 -7.69 -26.24
C ASN A 191 -4.83 -8.68 -26.49
N LEU A 192 -5.95 -8.45 -25.79
CA LEU A 192 -7.17 -9.21 -25.96
C LEU A 192 -8.00 -8.65 -27.11
N PRO A 193 -8.71 -9.49 -27.86
CA PRO A 193 -9.61 -9.04 -28.92
C PRO A 193 -10.92 -8.42 -28.41
N PHE A 194 -11.13 -8.41 -27.09
CA PHE A 194 -12.31 -7.85 -26.43
C PHE A 194 -11.87 -6.99 -25.22
N ASN A 195 -12.74 -6.05 -24.84
CA ASN A 195 -12.49 -5.15 -23.73
C ASN A 195 -13.14 -5.68 -22.46
N ILE A 196 -12.36 -5.87 -21.40
CA ILE A 196 -12.87 -6.26 -20.07
C ILE A 196 -13.30 -4.98 -19.35
N PRO A 197 -14.55 -4.85 -18.87
CA PRO A 197 -14.99 -3.69 -18.12
C PRO A 197 -14.05 -3.42 -16.93
N PHE A 198 -13.64 -2.16 -16.75
CA PHE A 198 -12.72 -1.65 -15.73
C PHE A 198 -11.24 -2.08 -15.86
N TYR A 199 -10.91 -3.09 -16.67
CA TYR A 199 -9.54 -3.58 -16.84
C TYR A 199 -8.90 -3.17 -18.18
N GLY A 200 -9.69 -3.18 -19.26
CA GLY A 200 -9.20 -2.89 -20.60
C GLY A 200 -9.04 -4.13 -21.48
N ASN A 201 -8.24 -3.99 -22.54
CA ASN A 201 -8.01 -5.04 -23.54
C ASN A 201 -6.59 -5.62 -23.49
N HIS A 202 -5.91 -5.52 -22.37
CA HIS A 202 -4.53 -5.98 -22.20
C HIS A 202 -4.41 -7.06 -21.12
N VAL A 203 -3.33 -7.81 -21.15
CA VAL A 203 -2.96 -8.75 -20.09
C VAL A 203 -1.65 -8.29 -19.48
N SER A 204 -1.67 -8.05 -18.17
CA SER A 204 -0.51 -7.64 -17.38
C SER A 204 -0.02 -8.80 -16.52
N LEU A 205 1.29 -9.08 -16.54
CA LEU A 205 1.87 -10.21 -15.79
C LEU A 205 2.10 -9.87 -14.31
N PHE A 206 2.51 -8.65 -13.99
CA PHE A 206 2.75 -8.27 -12.60
C PHE A 206 1.52 -8.39 -11.71
N PRO A 207 0.31 -7.94 -12.08
CA PRO A 207 -0.90 -8.17 -11.30
C PRO A 207 -1.23 -9.67 -11.13
N ILE A 208 -1.00 -10.49 -12.16
CA ILE A 208 -1.21 -11.93 -12.07
C ILE A 208 -0.25 -12.57 -11.06
N LEU A 209 1.05 -12.26 -11.14
CA LEU A 209 2.03 -12.75 -10.18
C LEU A 209 1.75 -12.26 -8.75
N ALA A 210 1.35 -11.00 -8.60
CA ALA A 210 0.94 -10.44 -7.31
C ALA A 210 -0.30 -11.15 -6.74
N SER A 211 -1.29 -11.42 -7.58
CA SER A 211 -2.50 -12.17 -7.21
C SER A 211 -2.17 -13.58 -6.72
N ILE A 212 -1.32 -14.31 -7.44
CA ILE A 212 -0.84 -15.64 -7.04
C ILE A 212 -0.07 -15.57 -5.72
N ALA A 213 0.85 -14.61 -5.57
CA ALA A 213 1.64 -14.44 -4.36
C ALA A 213 0.74 -14.11 -3.14
N ILE A 214 -0.25 -13.23 -3.30
CA ILE A 214 -1.21 -12.90 -2.25
C ILE A 214 -2.05 -14.11 -1.88
N PHE A 215 -2.51 -14.90 -2.85
CA PHE A 215 -3.26 -16.12 -2.57
C PHE A 215 -2.45 -17.09 -1.69
N PHE A 216 -1.20 -17.39 -2.05
CA PHE A 216 -0.33 -18.24 -1.23
C PHE A 216 -0.04 -17.63 0.13
N TYR A 217 0.26 -16.34 0.20
CA TYR A 217 0.47 -15.63 1.45
C TYR A 217 -0.75 -15.73 2.38
N MET A 218 -1.94 -15.46 1.86
CA MET A 218 -3.19 -15.55 2.62
C MET A 218 -3.46 -16.99 3.08
N ARG A 219 -3.22 -17.98 2.23
CA ARG A 219 -3.39 -19.39 2.59
C ARG A 219 -2.47 -19.81 3.73
N LEU A 220 -1.21 -19.35 3.72
CA LEU A 220 -0.24 -19.66 4.76
C LEU A 220 -0.55 -18.95 6.08
N THR A 221 -0.94 -17.67 6.03
CA THR A 221 -1.22 -16.85 7.21
C THR A 221 -2.60 -17.11 7.80
N THR A 222 -3.63 -17.22 6.95
CA THR A 222 -5.02 -17.39 7.38
C THR A 222 -5.27 -18.78 7.93
N GLY A 223 -4.68 -19.83 7.36
CA GLY A 223 -4.75 -21.18 7.89
C GLY A 223 -4.25 -21.30 9.33
N GLN A 224 -3.40 -20.36 9.75
CA GLN A 224 -2.87 -20.29 11.11
C GLN A 224 -3.73 -19.45 12.07
N ASN A 225 -4.46 -18.45 11.58
CA ASN A 225 -5.20 -17.49 12.39
C ASN A 225 -6.71 -17.78 12.47
N MET A 226 -7.29 -18.50 11.51
CA MET A 226 -8.74 -18.77 11.44
C MET A 226 -9.31 -19.53 12.64
N GLN A 227 -8.48 -20.29 13.36
CA GLN A 227 -8.92 -21.12 14.46
C GLN A 227 -8.83 -20.45 15.84
N SER A 228 -8.33 -19.22 15.91
CA SER A 228 -7.98 -18.58 17.20
C SER A 228 -8.96 -17.50 17.66
N GLN A 229 -9.95 -17.12 16.86
CA GLN A 229 -10.89 -16.05 17.26
C GLN A 229 -12.24 -16.63 17.71
N PRO A 230 -12.75 -16.18 18.88
CA PRO A 230 -14.07 -16.57 19.36
C PRO A 230 -15.16 -15.99 18.46
N GLN A 231 -16.12 -16.83 18.06
CA GLN A 231 -17.38 -16.36 17.46
C GLN A 231 -18.17 -15.57 18.51
N GLN A 232 -18.35 -14.29 18.30
CA GLN A 232 -19.32 -13.49 19.06
C GLN A 232 -20.68 -13.55 18.37
N GLU A 233 -21.72 -13.91 19.10
CA GLU A 233 -23.10 -13.79 18.58
C GLU A 233 -23.43 -12.31 18.32
N GLY A 234 -23.90 -12.00 17.11
CA GLY A 234 -24.20 -10.64 16.67
C GLY A 234 -23.13 -9.99 15.80
N MET A 235 -21.93 -10.55 15.71
CA MET A 235 -20.95 -10.15 14.71
C MET A 235 -20.90 -11.14 13.55
N PRO A 236 -20.65 -10.66 12.31
CA PRO A 236 -20.41 -11.53 11.17
C PRO A 236 -19.33 -12.56 11.52
N ASP A 237 -19.51 -13.80 11.12
CA ASP A 237 -18.54 -14.87 11.32
C ASP A 237 -17.18 -14.46 10.69
N MET A 238 -16.27 -14.02 11.55
CA MET A 238 -14.94 -13.53 11.13
C MET A 238 -14.18 -14.60 10.36
N GLY A 239 -14.40 -15.87 10.67
CA GLY A 239 -13.79 -16.98 9.93
C GLY A 239 -14.31 -17.08 8.50
N LYS A 240 -15.62 -16.94 8.30
CA LYS A 240 -16.23 -16.90 6.97
C LYS A 240 -15.79 -15.65 6.21
N MET A 241 -15.82 -14.49 6.84
CA MET A 241 -15.38 -13.23 6.23
C MET A 241 -13.91 -13.31 5.79
N MET A 242 -13.04 -13.89 6.61
CA MET A 242 -11.62 -14.08 6.30
C MET A 242 -11.43 -15.08 5.14
N LYS A 243 -12.26 -16.12 5.08
CA LYS A 243 -12.28 -17.07 3.96
C LYS A 243 -12.72 -16.40 2.65
N TYR A 244 -13.74 -15.54 2.69
CA TYR A 244 -14.12 -14.74 1.53
C TYR A 244 -13.02 -13.76 1.11
N MET A 245 -12.38 -13.08 2.05
CA MET A 245 -11.25 -12.19 1.77
C MET A 245 -10.08 -12.94 1.12
N MET A 246 -9.82 -14.20 1.51
CA MET A 246 -8.76 -15.02 0.92
C MET A 246 -8.96 -15.25 -0.58
N TYR A 247 -10.20 -15.42 -1.04
CA TYR A 247 -10.50 -15.61 -2.47
C TYR A 247 -10.73 -14.29 -3.20
N PHE A 248 -11.34 -13.30 -2.52
CA PHE A 248 -11.69 -12.02 -3.12
C PHE A 248 -10.46 -11.11 -3.32
N SER A 249 -9.53 -11.09 -2.35
CA SER A 249 -8.34 -10.24 -2.40
C SER A 249 -7.44 -10.48 -3.63
N PRO A 250 -7.12 -11.74 -4.04
CA PRO A 250 -6.39 -11.99 -5.27
C PRO A 250 -7.12 -11.52 -6.53
N ILE A 251 -8.46 -11.66 -6.56
CA ILE A 251 -9.27 -11.22 -7.69
C ILE A 251 -9.25 -9.70 -7.81
N MET A 252 -9.39 -8.98 -6.68
CA MET A 252 -9.31 -7.52 -6.64
C MET A 252 -7.94 -6.97 -7.07
N MET A 253 -6.89 -7.77 -6.96
CA MET A 253 -5.54 -7.39 -7.39
C MET A 253 -5.34 -7.50 -8.91
N LEU A 254 -6.24 -8.22 -9.61
CA LEU A 254 -6.22 -8.32 -11.07
C LEU A 254 -6.84 -7.11 -11.75
N PHE A 255 -7.70 -6.36 -11.04
CA PHE A 255 -8.40 -5.17 -11.51
C PHE A 255 -7.84 -3.90 -10.86
#